data_ea04668fc907d0a8ed046fb718e07caf
#
_entry.id   ea04668fc907d0a8ed046fb718e07caf
#
_cell.length_a   1.000
_cell.length_b   1.000
_cell.length_c   1.000
_cell.angle_alpha   90.00
_cell.angle_beta   90.00
_cell.angle_gamma   90.00
#
_symmetry.space_group_name_H-M   'P 1'
#
loop_
_entity.id
_entity.type
_entity.pdbx_description
1 polymer ?
#
loop_
_entity_poly.entity_id
_entity_poly.type
_entity_poly.pdbx_seq_one_letter_code
_entity_poly.pdbx_strand_id
1 'polypeptide(L)'
;MALCHRSRPPDDGAGWVRRLVTARCRRVDGVRCTRTPRGRSEGGRWSRRDIHTRHTEKKHRHVFADGPAVVDGDRTRTWAQLYGRCAQLGDALRKQGCGRGDVVQCMLDNTAEMVEAQQGVAMSGATLGSVNTRLDAATVAYVVEHSDARLFIADERYEATCREALATLQNPPPLVVVGGQDDGYEALVESGDAAAPWTPPEDEWDALALNYTSGTTGRPKGVVVHHRGAYVQALSNAIDFGGLPADGGTRYLWTLPMFHCACPCAKEIAATAC
;
A
#
# COMPACT_ATOMS: atom_id res chain seq x y z
N MET A 1 6.91 -14.54 -3.70
CA MET A 1 5.67 -14.93 -3.03
C MET A 1 6.01 -16.01 -2.01
N ALA A 2 6.10 -15.66 -0.73
CA ALA A 2 6.39 -16.63 0.33
C ALA A 2 5.09 -16.95 1.06
N LEU A 3 4.56 -18.14 0.82
CA LEU A 3 3.46 -18.71 1.59
C LEU A 3 4.01 -19.21 2.92
N CYS A 4 3.71 -18.52 4.02
CA CYS A 4 4.05 -19.00 5.35
C CYS A 4 2.95 -19.98 5.83
N HIS A 5 3.19 -21.27 5.67
CA HIS A 5 2.41 -22.33 6.32
C HIS A 5 3.02 -22.63 7.68
N ARG A 6 2.34 -22.33 8.76
CA ARG A 6 2.65 -22.86 10.09
C ARG A 6 1.42 -23.50 10.74
N SER A 7 1.67 -24.65 11.34
CA SER A 7 0.79 -25.30 12.33
C SER A 7 0.51 -24.36 13.51
N ARG A 8 -0.74 -24.38 13.99
CA ARG A 8 -1.34 -23.52 15.02
C ARG A 8 -0.39 -23.07 16.12
N PRO A 9 -0.30 -21.76 16.38
CA PRO A 9 0.05 -21.22 17.69
C PRO A 9 -1.21 -20.94 18.51
N PRO A 10 -1.09 -20.77 19.85
CA PRO A 10 -2.21 -20.49 20.74
C PRO A 10 -2.85 -19.12 20.46
N ASP A 11 -4.09 -18.99 20.88
CA ASP A 11 -5.08 -17.95 20.64
C ASP A 11 -4.71 -16.51 21.06
N ASP A 12 -3.89 -15.81 20.29
CA ASP A 12 -3.81 -14.35 20.33
C ASP A 12 -3.69 -13.74 18.94
N GLY A 13 -4.79 -13.79 18.16
CA GLY A 13 -4.83 -13.49 16.73
C GLY A 13 -4.27 -12.12 16.32
N ALA A 14 -4.43 -11.05 17.12
CA ALA A 14 -4.06 -9.69 16.75
C ALA A 14 -2.54 -9.39 16.86
N GLY A 15 -1.86 -9.97 17.84
CA GLY A 15 -0.41 -9.78 18.00
C GLY A 15 0.45 -10.36 16.87
N TRP A 16 -0.14 -11.15 16.00
CA TRP A 16 0.57 -11.90 14.95
C TRP A 16 0.88 -11.06 13.72
N VAL A 17 -0.08 -10.28 13.24
CA VAL A 17 0.12 -9.40 12.07
C VAL A 17 1.09 -8.30 12.44
N ARG A 18 0.98 -7.73 13.63
CA ARG A 18 1.95 -6.76 14.14
C ARG A 18 3.37 -7.34 14.21
N ARG A 19 3.52 -8.62 14.62
CA ARG A 19 4.81 -9.32 14.61
C ARG A 19 5.31 -9.64 13.21
N LEU A 20 4.44 -9.91 12.24
CA LEU A 20 4.82 -10.12 10.83
C LEU A 20 5.20 -8.80 10.15
N VAL A 21 4.47 -7.73 10.43
CA VAL A 21 4.74 -6.39 9.89
C VAL A 21 6.01 -5.80 10.52
N THR A 22 6.31 -6.12 11.78
CA THR A 22 7.51 -5.63 12.49
C THR A 22 8.66 -6.64 12.58
N ALA A 23 8.40 -7.94 12.33
CA ALA A 23 9.43 -8.96 12.44
C ALA A 23 10.41 -8.89 11.27
N ARG A 24 11.67 -8.57 11.57
CA ARG A 24 12.78 -9.05 10.75
C ARG A 24 12.56 -10.55 10.51
N CYS A 25 12.57 -10.99 9.26
CA CYS A 25 12.46 -12.39 8.88
C CYS A 25 13.53 -13.20 9.65
N ARG A 26 13.20 -13.65 10.88
CA ARG A 26 14.02 -14.58 11.65
C ARG A 26 13.67 -15.95 11.13
N ARG A 27 14.70 -16.69 10.69
CA ARG A 27 14.74 -18.08 10.26
C ARG A 27 13.47 -18.88 10.56
N VAL A 28 12.84 -19.32 9.50
CA VAL A 28 11.94 -20.49 9.58
C VAL A 28 12.86 -21.72 9.42
N ASP A 29 12.87 -22.59 10.42
CA ASP A 29 13.67 -23.80 10.43
C ASP A 29 13.39 -24.64 9.17
N GLY A 30 14.48 -24.97 8.45
CA GLY A 30 14.47 -25.90 7.32
C GLY A 30 14.74 -25.32 5.93
N VAL A 31 14.61 -24.00 5.72
CA VAL A 31 15.01 -23.39 4.44
C VAL A 31 16.29 -22.60 4.66
N ARG A 32 17.42 -23.16 4.21
CA ARG A 32 18.69 -22.43 4.12
C ARG A 32 18.55 -21.32 3.09
N CYS A 33 18.31 -20.11 3.54
CA CYS A 33 18.65 -18.94 2.76
C CYS A 33 20.18 -18.87 2.71
N THR A 34 20.77 -19.34 1.62
CA THR A 34 22.23 -19.28 1.42
C THR A 34 22.62 -17.81 1.32
N ARG A 35 23.20 -17.28 2.40
CA ARG A 35 23.98 -16.05 2.32
C ARG A 35 25.11 -16.28 1.32
N THR A 36 25.10 -15.57 0.21
CA THR A 36 26.29 -15.42 -0.61
C THR A 36 27.45 -14.88 0.25
N PRO A 37 28.65 -15.43 0.14
CA PRO A 37 29.80 -14.97 0.91
C PRO A 37 30.11 -13.50 0.58
N ARG A 38 30.44 -12.73 1.58
CA ARG A 38 30.95 -11.37 1.44
C ARG A 38 32.27 -11.39 0.67
N GLY A 39 32.21 -11.15 -0.63
CA GLY A 39 33.37 -10.73 -1.39
C GLY A 39 33.57 -9.22 -1.18
N ARG A 40 34.70 -8.81 -0.59
CA ARG A 40 35.12 -7.41 -0.62
C ARG A 40 35.51 -7.07 -2.06
N SER A 41 34.79 -6.17 -2.69
CA SER A 41 35.30 -5.39 -3.82
C SER A 41 35.15 -3.90 -3.44
N GLU A 42 36.28 -3.23 -3.38
CA GLU A 42 36.38 -1.76 -3.33
C GLU A 42 35.88 -1.22 -4.67
N GLY A 43 34.71 -0.62 -4.68
CA GLY A 43 34.11 -0.01 -5.87
C GLY A 43 32.63 0.14 -5.69
N GLY A 44 32.18 1.39 -5.44
CA GLY A 44 30.80 1.84 -5.52
C GLY A 44 29.82 1.04 -4.65
N ARG A 45 29.74 1.40 -3.38
CA ARG A 45 28.78 0.79 -2.44
C ARG A 45 27.37 1.23 -2.81
N TRP A 46 26.65 0.41 -3.59
CA TRP A 46 25.19 0.50 -3.65
C TRP A 46 24.66 0.22 -2.24
N SER A 47 24.23 1.26 -1.55
CA SER A 47 23.65 1.07 -0.23
C SER A 47 22.32 0.35 -0.40
N ARG A 48 21.96 -0.55 0.53
CA ARG A 48 20.66 -1.25 0.56
C ARG A 48 19.46 -0.28 0.62
N ARG A 49 19.72 1.02 0.78
CA ARG A 49 18.74 2.12 0.81
C ARG A 49 18.33 2.61 -0.59
N ASP A 50 18.98 2.16 -1.66
CA ASP A 50 18.80 2.77 -2.99
C ASP A 50 17.81 1.99 -3.88
N ILE A 51 17.31 0.83 -3.44
CA ILE A 51 16.30 0.03 -4.15
C ILE A 51 14.93 0.35 -3.56
N HIS A 52 14.40 1.50 -3.88
CA HIS A 52 13.08 1.93 -3.42
C HIS A 52 12.23 2.39 -4.60
N THR A 53 10.91 2.29 -4.44
CA THR A 53 9.88 2.96 -5.24
C THR A 53 10.17 4.44 -5.52
N ARG A 54 11.16 5.04 -4.81
CA ARG A 54 11.70 6.38 -4.96
C ARG A 54 12.03 6.83 -6.39
N HIS A 55 12.45 5.90 -7.25
CA HIS A 55 13.03 6.32 -8.53
C HIS A 55 11.97 6.64 -9.57
N THR A 56 10.82 5.98 -9.52
CA THR A 56 9.76 6.15 -10.50
C THR A 56 9.02 7.46 -10.27
N GLU A 57 8.55 7.73 -9.07
CA GLU A 57 7.79 8.95 -8.76
C GLU A 57 8.61 10.23 -8.91
N LYS A 58 9.87 10.26 -8.42
CA LYS A 58 10.73 11.42 -8.59
C LYS A 58 10.99 11.74 -10.06
N LYS A 59 11.22 10.74 -10.91
CA LYS A 59 11.44 10.96 -12.33
C LYS A 59 10.18 11.46 -13.02
N HIS A 60 9.02 10.86 -12.78
CA HIS A 60 7.78 11.27 -13.43
C HIS A 60 7.34 12.67 -13.02
N ARG A 61 7.46 13.03 -11.73
CA ARG A 61 7.21 14.39 -11.27
C ARG A 61 8.04 15.44 -11.97
N HIS A 62 9.27 15.14 -12.36
CA HIS A 62 10.18 16.11 -12.99
C HIS A 62 10.16 16.06 -14.51
N VAL A 63 9.89 14.89 -15.11
CA VAL A 63 9.95 14.71 -16.58
C VAL A 63 8.58 14.92 -17.21
N PHE A 64 7.50 14.49 -16.52
CA PHE A 64 6.12 14.53 -17.04
C PHE A 64 5.17 15.26 -16.10
N ALA A 65 5.65 16.27 -15.37
CA ALA A 65 4.92 16.95 -14.30
C ALA A 65 3.49 17.36 -14.68
N ASP A 66 3.33 17.91 -15.88
CA ASP A 66 2.07 18.44 -16.40
C ASP A 66 1.24 17.40 -17.19
N GLY A 67 1.82 16.22 -17.41
CA GLY A 67 1.12 15.14 -18.10
C GLY A 67 0.05 14.49 -17.20
N PRO A 68 -1.00 13.88 -17.79
CA PRO A 68 -2.02 13.18 -17.04
C PRO A 68 -1.44 11.95 -16.34
N ALA A 69 -1.67 11.81 -15.04
CA ALA A 69 -1.28 10.67 -14.23
C ALA A 69 -2.48 9.75 -13.95
N VAL A 70 -3.62 10.30 -13.61
CA VAL A 70 -4.86 9.58 -13.32
C VAL A 70 -6.01 10.29 -14.01
N VAL A 71 -6.84 9.51 -14.70
CA VAL A 71 -8.12 9.95 -15.25
C VAL A 71 -9.21 9.10 -14.61
N ASP A 72 -10.13 9.75 -13.89
CA ASP A 72 -11.22 9.13 -13.16
C ASP A 72 -12.52 9.86 -13.50
N GLY A 73 -13.27 9.32 -14.45
CA GLY A 73 -14.41 10.01 -15.05
C GLY A 73 -13.99 11.35 -15.67
N ASP A 74 -14.59 12.42 -15.20
CA ASP A 74 -14.29 13.79 -15.67
C ASP A 74 -13.12 14.43 -14.92
N ARG A 75 -12.58 13.76 -13.90
CA ARG A 75 -11.46 14.25 -13.10
C ARG A 75 -10.13 13.76 -13.69
N THR A 76 -9.24 14.70 -13.96
CA THR A 76 -7.87 14.39 -14.37
C THR A 76 -6.89 15.01 -13.38
N ARG A 77 -5.95 14.22 -12.90
CA ARG A 77 -4.82 14.69 -12.09
C ARG A 77 -3.53 14.55 -12.87
N THR A 78 -2.71 15.58 -12.87
CA THR A 78 -1.36 15.51 -13.43
C THR A 78 -0.42 14.78 -12.47
N TRP A 79 0.76 14.38 -12.94
CA TRP A 79 1.79 13.75 -12.10
C TRP A 79 2.21 14.65 -10.93
N ALA A 80 2.32 15.96 -11.16
CA ALA A 80 2.64 16.91 -10.10
C ALA A 80 1.53 16.97 -9.04
N GLN A 81 0.27 17.00 -9.47
CA GLN A 81 -0.88 17.02 -8.57
C GLN A 81 -1.01 15.72 -7.78
N LEU A 82 -0.91 14.57 -8.45
CA LEU A 82 -0.96 13.26 -7.78
C LEU A 82 0.14 13.15 -6.72
N TYR A 83 1.38 13.48 -7.09
CA TYR A 83 2.51 13.43 -6.14
C TYR A 83 2.27 14.36 -4.94
N GLY A 84 1.82 15.59 -5.18
CA GLY A 84 1.53 16.55 -4.09
C GLY A 84 0.50 15.99 -3.11
N ARG A 85 -0.59 15.43 -3.61
CA ARG A 85 -1.64 14.83 -2.79
C ARG A 85 -1.16 13.59 -2.03
N CYS A 86 -0.38 12.72 -2.68
CA CYS A 86 0.21 11.56 -2.01
C CYS A 86 1.18 11.98 -0.88
N ALA A 87 1.99 13.02 -1.11
CA ALA A 87 2.88 13.57 -0.08
C ALA A 87 2.10 14.17 1.10
N GLN A 88 1.03 14.94 0.81
CA GLN A 88 0.12 15.46 1.81
C GLN A 88 -0.50 14.33 2.63
N LEU A 89 -1.09 13.32 1.97
CA LEU A 89 -1.67 12.17 2.67
C LEU A 89 -0.63 11.46 3.55
N GLY A 90 0.57 11.22 3.01
CA GLY A 90 1.66 10.60 3.77
C GLY A 90 2.07 11.39 5.01
N ASP A 91 2.11 12.73 4.91
CA ASP A 91 2.41 13.61 6.04
C ASP A 91 1.26 13.66 7.06
N ALA A 92 0.02 13.76 6.57
CA ALA A 92 -1.18 13.74 7.41
C ALA A 92 -1.26 12.44 8.23
N LEU A 93 -1.01 11.29 7.59
CA LEU A 93 -0.97 9.99 8.26
C LEU A 93 0.11 9.94 9.35
N ARG A 94 1.30 10.48 9.10
CA ARG A 94 2.35 10.60 10.15
C ARG A 94 1.89 11.47 11.31
N LYS A 95 1.24 12.59 11.05
CA LYS A 95 0.66 13.45 12.10
C LYS A 95 -0.41 12.72 12.93
N GLN A 96 -1.13 11.76 12.33
CA GLN A 96 -2.06 10.87 13.02
C GLN A 96 -1.36 9.68 13.73
N GLY A 97 -0.04 9.63 13.70
CA GLY A 97 0.76 8.58 14.32
C GLY A 97 0.82 7.28 13.52
N CYS A 98 0.48 7.31 12.23
CA CYS A 98 0.65 6.17 11.33
C CYS A 98 2.07 6.16 10.74
N GLY A 99 2.78 5.05 10.89
CA GLY A 99 4.15 4.90 10.40
C GLY A 99 4.56 3.44 10.29
N ARG A 100 5.86 3.19 10.36
CA ARG A 100 6.42 1.86 10.23
C ARG A 100 5.84 0.89 11.25
N GLY A 101 5.29 -0.21 10.77
CA GLY A 101 4.65 -1.25 11.59
C GLY A 101 3.15 -1.05 11.80
N ASP A 102 2.60 0.10 11.42
CA ASP A 102 1.18 0.34 11.46
C ASP A 102 0.52 -0.04 10.13
N VAL A 103 -0.77 -0.37 10.18
CA VAL A 103 -1.59 -0.68 9.01
C VAL A 103 -2.67 0.38 8.85
N VAL A 104 -2.78 0.93 7.63
CA VAL A 104 -3.90 1.76 7.22
C VAL A 104 -4.76 0.92 6.29
N GLN A 105 -5.98 0.57 6.73
CA GLN A 105 -6.92 -0.19 5.91
C GLN A 105 -7.68 0.76 4.97
N CYS A 106 -7.91 0.31 3.73
CA CYS A 106 -8.66 1.05 2.73
C CYS A 106 -9.75 0.18 2.12
N MET A 107 -11.00 0.64 2.13
CA MET A 107 -12.15 0.03 1.45
C MET A 107 -12.67 1.00 0.41
N LEU A 108 -11.98 1.06 -0.72
CA LEU A 108 -12.20 2.02 -1.80
C LEU A 108 -12.41 1.27 -3.13
N ASP A 109 -13.19 1.85 -4.02
CA ASP A 109 -13.29 1.41 -5.41
C ASP A 109 -12.06 1.84 -6.23
N ASN A 110 -12.13 1.59 -7.54
CA ASN A 110 -11.12 2.07 -8.49
C ASN A 110 -11.31 3.58 -8.73
N THR A 111 -10.79 4.38 -7.83
CA THR A 111 -10.90 5.85 -7.86
C THR A 111 -9.52 6.49 -7.75
N ALA A 112 -9.43 7.78 -8.00
CA ALA A 112 -8.21 8.56 -7.82
C ALA A 112 -7.71 8.49 -6.37
N GLU A 113 -8.62 8.47 -5.39
CA GLU A 113 -8.31 8.38 -3.96
C GLU A 113 -7.69 7.04 -3.58
N MET A 114 -8.09 5.94 -4.26
CA MET A 114 -7.42 4.64 -4.07
C MET A 114 -5.98 4.67 -4.57
N VAL A 115 -5.71 5.34 -5.71
CA VAL A 115 -4.35 5.53 -6.22
C VAL A 115 -3.53 6.39 -5.25
N GLU A 116 -4.12 7.47 -4.72
CA GLU A 116 -3.49 8.31 -3.71
C GLU A 116 -3.18 7.54 -2.43
N ALA A 117 -4.12 6.70 -1.95
CA ALA A 117 -3.92 5.87 -0.77
C ALA A 117 -2.79 4.84 -0.97
N GLN A 118 -2.72 4.21 -2.14
CA GLN A 118 -1.63 3.28 -2.46
C GLN A 118 -0.24 3.91 -2.31
N GLN A 119 -0.10 5.16 -2.73
CA GLN A 119 1.16 5.89 -2.67
C GLN A 119 1.35 6.61 -1.33
N GLY A 120 0.35 7.34 -0.87
CA GLY A 120 0.43 8.17 0.33
C GLY A 120 0.66 7.35 1.61
N VAL A 121 0.01 6.17 1.73
CA VAL A 121 0.27 5.25 2.85
C VAL A 121 1.72 4.77 2.82
N ALA A 122 2.24 4.37 1.66
CA ALA A 122 3.64 3.98 1.53
C ALA A 122 4.59 5.15 1.86
N MET A 123 4.23 6.39 1.50
CA MET A 123 5.01 7.59 1.81
C MET A 123 5.03 7.94 3.30
N SER A 124 4.02 7.53 4.07
CA SER A 124 4.03 7.66 5.53
C SER A 124 4.96 6.65 6.21
N GLY A 125 5.32 5.57 5.51
CA GLY A 125 6.05 4.43 6.06
C GLY A 125 5.14 3.34 6.62
N ALA A 126 3.81 3.53 6.60
CA ALA A 126 2.83 2.54 7.01
C ALA A 126 2.58 1.48 5.92
N THR A 127 1.92 0.40 6.30
CA THR A 127 1.51 -0.68 5.43
C THR A 127 0.09 -0.45 4.92
N LEU A 128 -0.11 -0.45 3.62
CA LEU A 128 -1.44 -0.37 3.03
C LEU A 128 -2.18 -1.70 3.20
N GLY A 129 -3.31 -1.70 3.90
CA GLY A 129 -4.28 -2.79 3.88
C GLY A 129 -5.36 -2.51 2.84
N SER A 130 -5.75 -3.52 2.08
CA SER A 130 -6.85 -3.37 1.12
C SER A 130 -7.98 -4.33 1.43
N VAL A 131 -9.16 -3.78 1.66
CA VAL A 131 -10.38 -4.50 1.99
C VAL A 131 -11.21 -4.68 0.73
N ASN A 132 -11.66 -5.90 0.48
CA ASN A 132 -12.57 -6.18 -0.62
C ASN A 132 -13.92 -5.50 -0.36
N THR A 133 -14.37 -4.67 -1.31
CA THR A 133 -15.60 -3.87 -1.22
C THR A 133 -16.89 -4.70 -1.20
N ARG A 134 -16.81 -6.01 -1.42
CA ARG A 134 -17.95 -6.94 -1.42
C ARG A 134 -18.10 -7.73 -0.11
N LEU A 135 -17.28 -7.46 0.89
CA LEU A 135 -17.33 -8.14 2.18
C LEU A 135 -18.47 -7.60 3.03
N ASP A 136 -19.04 -8.49 3.85
CA ASP A 136 -19.99 -8.12 4.90
C ASP A 136 -19.30 -7.50 6.11
N ALA A 137 -20.09 -6.84 6.97
CA ALA A 137 -19.59 -6.13 8.14
C ALA A 137 -18.80 -7.05 9.10
N ALA A 138 -19.22 -8.30 9.29
CA ALA A 138 -18.53 -9.24 10.17
C ALA A 138 -17.14 -9.60 9.65
N THR A 139 -17.01 -9.79 8.34
CA THR A 139 -15.72 -10.08 7.70
C THR A 139 -14.84 -8.84 7.67
N VAL A 140 -15.40 -7.65 7.45
CA VAL A 140 -14.67 -6.37 7.53
C VAL A 140 -14.12 -6.18 8.96
N ALA A 141 -14.95 -6.38 9.99
CA ALA A 141 -14.54 -6.31 11.39
C ALA A 141 -13.35 -7.23 11.68
N TYR A 142 -13.43 -8.49 11.22
CA TYR A 142 -12.33 -9.45 11.36
C TYR A 142 -11.04 -8.96 10.69
N VAL A 143 -11.12 -8.42 9.46
CA VAL A 143 -9.95 -7.92 8.73
C VAL A 143 -9.30 -6.75 9.47
N VAL A 144 -10.11 -5.79 9.92
CA VAL A 144 -9.66 -4.60 10.63
C VAL A 144 -8.99 -4.96 11.97
N GLU A 145 -9.63 -5.83 12.76
CA GLU A 145 -9.10 -6.32 14.03
C GLU A 145 -7.83 -7.16 13.84
N HIS A 146 -7.86 -8.13 12.93
CA HIS A 146 -6.74 -9.03 12.66
C HIS A 146 -5.51 -8.30 12.16
N SER A 147 -5.68 -7.21 11.41
CA SER A 147 -4.58 -6.37 10.91
C SER A 147 -4.03 -5.39 11.95
N ASP A 148 -4.69 -5.24 13.10
CA ASP A 148 -4.40 -4.19 14.09
C ASP A 148 -4.37 -2.80 13.42
N ALA A 149 -5.42 -2.52 12.62
CA ALA A 149 -5.48 -1.32 11.80
C ALA A 149 -5.42 -0.04 12.65
N ARG A 150 -4.53 0.87 12.30
CA ARG A 150 -4.36 2.15 12.98
C ARG A 150 -5.35 3.21 12.53
N LEU A 151 -5.76 3.13 11.26
CA LEU A 151 -6.71 4.01 10.61
C LEU A 151 -7.45 3.23 9.52
N PHE A 152 -8.72 3.57 9.27
CA PHE A 152 -9.53 2.97 8.22
C PHE A 152 -10.08 4.06 7.30
N ILE A 153 -9.79 3.99 6.00
CA ILE A 153 -10.29 4.87 4.96
C ILE A 153 -11.34 4.12 4.17
N ALA A 154 -12.53 4.67 4.01
CA ALA A 154 -13.60 4.02 3.25
C ALA A 154 -14.34 5.01 2.35
N ASP A 155 -14.79 4.54 1.20
CA ASP A 155 -15.69 5.28 0.34
C ASP A 155 -17.07 5.41 1.01
N GLU A 156 -17.78 6.53 0.81
CA GLU A 156 -19.11 6.78 1.38
C GLU A 156 -20.12 5.67 1.08
N ARG A 157 -19.99 4.99 -0.07
CA ARG A 157 -20.83 3.85 -0.45
C ARG A 157 -20.73 2.67 0.50
N TYR A 158 -19.62 2.54 1.20
CA TYR A 158 -19.34 1.45 2.14
C TYR A 158 -19.37 1.91 3.59
N GLU A 159 -19.63 3.20 3.85
CA GLU A 159 -19.60 3.79 5.19
C GLU A 159 -20.49 3.03 6.17
N ALA A 160 -21.73 2.71 5.79
CA ALA A 160 -22.67 1.99 6.65
C ALA A 160 -22.11 0.64 7.09
N THR A 161 -21.57 -0.15 6.15
CA THR A 161 -20.95 -1.46 6.42
C THR A 161 -19.70 -1.30 7.31
N CYS A 162 -18.90 -0.27 7.06
CA CYS A 162 -17.70 0.00 7.87
C CYS A 162 -18.07 0.40 9.30
N ARG A 163 -19.06 1.26 9.49
CA ARG A 163 -19.54 1.66 10.82
C ARG A 163 -20.14 0.49 11.59
N GLU A 164 -20.93 -0.35 10.93
CA GLU A 164 -21.46 -1.59 11.52
C GLU A 164 -20.32 -2.52 11.97
N ALA A 165 -19.31 -2.71 11.11
CA ALA A 165 -18.13 -3.51 11.44
C ALA A 165 -17.38 -2.96 12.66
N LEU A 166 -17.08 -1.66 12.65
CA LEU A 166 -16.31 -1.01 13.72
C LEU A 166 -17.06 -0.99 15.05
N ALA A 167 -18.40 -0.92 15.04
CA ALA A 167 -19.21 -0.96 16.25
C ALA A 167 -19.09 -2.28 17.04
N THR A 168 -18.61 -3.35 16.42
CA THR A 168 -18.40 -4.65 17.05
C THR A 168 -17.03 -4.78 17.71
N LEU A 169 -16.10 -3.88 17.44
CA LEU A 169 -14.72 -3.95 17.91
C LEU A 169 -14.58 -3.28 19.28
N GLN A 170 -13.69 -3.80 20.12
CA GLN A 170 -13.40 -3.20 21.43
C GLN A 170 -12.59 -1.90 21.26
N ASN A 171 -11.66 -1.85 20.32
CA ASN A 171 -10.81 -0.71 20.04
C ASN A 171 -10.86 -0.39 18.54
N PRO A 172 -11.96 0.21 18.04
CA PRO A 172 -12.06 0.51 16.63
C PRO A 172 -11.07 1.61 16.22
N PRO A 173 -10.41 1.47 15.05
CA PRO A 173 -9.62 2.56 14.50
C PRO A 173 -10.52 3.73 14.08
N PRO A 174 -9.99 4.96 14.00
CA PRO A 174 -10.70 6.06 13.37
C PRO A 174 -11.09 5.71 11.94
N LEU A 175 -12.32 6.08 11.54
CA LEU A 175 -12.83 5.95 10.18
C LEU A 175 -12.76 7.31 9.48
N VAL A 176 -12.13 7.35 8.32
CA VAL A 176 -12.08 8.48 7.40
C VAL A 176 -12.89 8.13 6.17
N VAL A 177 -13.89 8.94 5.85
CA VAL A 177 -14.80 8.70 4.71
C VAL A 177 -14.37 9.56 3.53
N VAL A 178 -14.34 8.95 2.35
CA VAL A 178 -14.12 9.60 1.06
C VAL A 178 -15.48 9.95 0.46
N GLY A 179 -15.70 11.21 0.13
CA GLY A 179 -16.99 11.71 -0.37
C GLY A 179 -17.95 12.08 0.75
N GLY A 180 -19.23 12.33 0.37
CA GLY A 180 -20.24 12.77 1.32
C GLY A 180 -20.21 14.28 1.63
N GLN A 181 -21.07 14.70 2.58
CA GLN A 181 -21.19 16.13 2.94
C GLN A 181 -19.97 16.65 3.70
N ASP A 182 -19.38 15.81 4.56
CA ASP A 182 -18.17 16.10 5.32
C ASP A 182 -17.06 15.18 4.81
N ASP A 183 -16.44 15.53 3.68
CA ASP A 183 -15.36 14.73 3.09
C ASP A 183 -14.13 14.70 4.03
N GLY A 184 -14.14 13.75 4.95
CA GLY A 184 -13.07 13.58 5.93
C GLY A 184 -11.74 13.23 5.30
N TYR A 185 -11.76 12.64 4.09
CA TYR A 185 -10.54 12.32 3.36
C TYR A 185 -9.87 13.59 2.81
N GLU A 186 -10.63 14.50 2.19
CA GLU A 186 -10.07 15.77 1.73
C GLU A 186 -9.53 16.60 2.89
N ALA A 187 -10.27 16.68 4.01
CA ALA A 187 -9.78 17.34 5.20
C ALA A 187 -8.48 16.70 5.76
N LEU A 188 -8.39 15.37 5.71
CA LEU A 188 -7.15 14.66 6.09
C LEU A 188 -6.00 15.04 5.16
N VAL A 189 -6.18 14.96 3.83
CA VAL A 189 -5.16 15.30 2.85
C VAL A 189 -4.70 16.74 3.01
N GLU A 190 -5.63 17.70 3.15
CA GLU A 190 -5.33 19.12 3.30
C GLU A 190 -4.56 19.45 4.59
N SER A 191 -4.69 18.61 5.63
CA SER A 191 -3.90 18.76 6.87
C SER A 191 -2.42 18.44 6.71
N GLY A 192 -2.04 17.80 5.61
CA GLY A 192 -0.67 17.42 5.30
C GLY A 192 0.08 18.47 4.49
N ASP A 193 1.41 18.38 4.54
CA ASP A 193 2.31 19.25 3.76
C ASP A 193 2.79 18.51 2.50
N ALA A 194 2.49 19.07 1.31
CA ALA A 194 2.94 18.53 0.03
C ALA A 194 4.48 18.57 -0.14
N ALA A 195 5.17 19.41 0.61
CA ALA A 195 6.64 19.51 0.60
C ALA A 195 7.31 18.58 1.63
N ALA A 196 6.53 17.93 2.49
CA ALA A 196 7.06 17.06 3.53
C ALA A 196 7.86 15.90 2.91
N PRO A 197 9.02 15.56 3.49
CA PRO A 197 9.79 14.41 3.03
C PRO A 197 9.03 13.12 3.35
N TRP A 198 8.96 12.21 2.41
CA TRP A 198 8.40 10.90 2.68
C TRP A 198 9.38 9.98 3.43
N THR A 199 8.84 9.02 4.16
CA THR A 199 9.60 8.08 4.97
C THR A 199 10.00 6.86 4.13
N PRO A 200 11.28 6.73 3.74
CA PRO A 200 11.72 5.54 3.02
C PRO A 200 11.74 4.33 3.96
N PRO A 201 11.53 3.11 3.44
CA PRO A 201 11.71 1.91 4.25
C PRO A 201 13.15 1.81 4.75
N GLU A 202 13.34 1.32 5.96
CA GLU A 202 14.67 1.07 6.52
C GLU A 202 15.27 -0.23 5.96
N ASP A 203 14.42 -1.21 5.63
CA ASP A 203 14.79 -2.49 5.04
C ASP A 203 13.86 -2.77 3.84
N GLU A 204 14.41 -3.29 2.74
CA GLU A 204 13.66 -3.71 1.57
C GLU A 204 12.65 -4.85 1.86
N TRP A 205 12.77 -5.49 3.02
CA TRP A 205 11.84 -6.52 3.51
C TRP A 205 10.73 -5.93 4.40
N ASP A 206 10.72 -4.63 4.64
CA ASP A 206 9.59 -3.99 5.33
C ASP A 206 8.30 -4.19 4.53
N ALA A 207 7.19 -4.31 5.26
CA ALA A 207 5.89 -4.50 4.64
C ALA A 207 5.46 -3.23 3.89
N LEU A 208 5.00 -3.39 2.66
CA LEU A 208 4.42 -2.35 1.83
C LEU A 208 2.90 -2.45 1.80
N ALA A 209 2.38 -3.67 1.63
CA ALA A 209 0.96 -3.90 1.56
C ALA A 209 0.55 -5.20 2.26
N LEU A 210 -0.69 -5.23 2.74
CA LEU A 210 -1.34 -6.36 3.39
C LEU A 210 -2.68 -6.65 2.70
N ASN A 211 -2.74 -7.74 1.96
CA ASN A 211 -3.93 -8.17 1.25
C ASN A 211 -4.58 -9.36 1.94
N TYR A 212 -5.90 -9.44 1.92
CA TYR A 212 -6.61 -10.59 2.44
C TYR A 212 -7.16 -11.47 1.32
N THR A 213 -6.96 -12.77 1.45
CA THR A 213 -7.50 -13.78 0.53
C THR A 213 -8.64 -14.54 1.20
N SER A 214 -9.62 -14.92 0.42
CA SER A 214 -10.82 -15.66 0.88
C SER A 214 -10.54 -17.06 1.40
N GLY A 215 -9.31 -17.48 1.55
CA GLY A 215 -8.86 -18.77 2.08
C GLY A 215 -9.84 -19.94 1.90
N THR A 216 -9.39 -21.06 1.38
CA THR A 216 -10.21 -22.27 1.19
C THR A 216 -10.67 -22.93 2.51
N THR A 217 -10.22 -22.44 3.66
CA THR A 217 -10.39 -23.08 4.98
C THR A 217 -11.10 -22.21 6.02
N GLY A 218 -11.93 -21.25 5.62
CA GLY A 218 -12.72 -20.42 6.53
C GLY A 218 -12.32 -18.95 6.55
N ARG A 219 -11.66 -18.45 7.62
CA ARG A 219 -11.37 -17.02 7.77
C ARG A 219 -10.34 -16.50 6.77
N PRO A 220 -10.46 -15.25 6.30
CA PRO A 220 -9.48 -14.61 5.42
C PRO A 220 -8.06 -14.67 5.98
N LYS A 221 -7.07 -14.84 5.10
CA LYS A 221 -5.66 -14.88 5.45
C LYS A 221 -4.96 -13.63 4.94
N GLY A 222 -4.17 -12.99 5.79
CA GLY A 222 -3.33 -11.84 5.42
C GLY A 222 -2.10 -12.28 4.63
N VAL A 223 -1.86 -11.65 3.49
CA VAL A 223 -0.68 -11.83 2.64
C VAL A 223 0.11 -10.53 2.65
N VAL A 224 1.31 -10.56 3.20
CA VAL A 224 2.20 -9.40 3.25
C VAL A 224 3.01 -9.32 1.97
N VAL A 225 2.97 -8.17 1.32
CA VAL A 225 3.85 -7.79 0.21
C VAL A 225 4.91 -6.84 0.77
N HIS A 226 6.17 -7.16 0.59
CA HIS A 226 7.29 -6.33 1.02
C HIS A 226 7.84 -5.47 -0.13
N HIS A 227 8.55 -4.37 0.17
CA HIS A 227 9.07 -3.44 -0.83
C HIS A 227 9.91 -4.11 -1.92
N ARG A 228 10.80 -5.04 -1.55
CA ARG A 228 11.59 -5.80 -2.53
C ARG A 228 10.73 -6.60 -3.50
N GLY A 229 9.69 -7.28 -3.00
CA GLY A 229 8.79 -8.09 -3.84
C GLY A 229 8.03 -7.23 -4.84
N ALA A 230 7.55 -6.09 -4.38
CA ALA A 230 6.88 -5.10 -5.20
C ALA A 230 7.81 -4.55 -6.31
N TYR A 231 9.05 -4.19 -5.95
CA TYR A 231 10.02 -3.68 -6.90
C TYR A 231 10.39 -4.71 -7.98
N VAL A 232 10.64 -5.96 -7.58
CA VAL A 232 10.94 -7.05 -8.55
C VAL A 232 9.75 -7.32 -9.47
N GLN A 233 8.51 -7.29 -8.93
CA GLN A 233 7.30 -7.42 -9.73
C GLN A 233 7.15 -6.28 -10.73
N ALA A 234 7.46 -5.06 -10.32
CA ALA A 234 7.42 -3.89 -11.20
C ALA A 234 8.42 -4.00 -12.36
N LEU A 235 9.64 -4.46 -12.08
CA LEU A 235 10.64 -4.70 -13.13
C LEU A 235 10.20 -5.82 -14.09
N SER A 236 9.62 -6.91 -13.58
CA SER A 236 9.08 -7.99 -14.42
C SER A 236 8.00 -7.47 -15.35
N ASN A 237 7.05 -6.72 -14.82
CA ASN A 237 5.99 -6.11 -15.63
C ASN A 237 6.55 -5.16 -16.71
N ALA A 238 7.56 -4.37 -16.38
CA ALA A 238 8.18 -3.48 -17.37
C ALA A 238 8.81 -4.25 -18.54
N ILE A 239 9.40 -5.41 -18.27
CA ILE A 239 9.97 -6.29 -19.29
C ILE A 239 8.86 -6.93 -20.13
N ASP A 240 7.81 -7.45 -19.48
CA ASP A 240 6.70 -8.13 -20.14
C ASP A 240 5.90 -7.19 -21.07
N PHE A 241 5.81 -5.90 -20.72
CA PHE A 241 5.19 -4.87 -21.57
C PHE A 241 6.12 -4.28 -22.64
N GLY A 242 7.31 -4.85 -22.83
CA GLY A 242 8.26 -4.39 -23.84
C GLY A 242 8.98 -3.09 -23.51
N GLY A 243 9.01 -2.71 -22.24
CA GLY A 243 9.55 -1.45 -21.76
C GLY A 243 8.51 -0.32 -21.76
N LEU A 244 8.88 0.80 -21.16
CA LEU A 244 8.05 2.00 -21.19
C LEU A 244 8.38 2.83 -22.42
N PRO A 245 7.37 3.30 -23.19
CA PRO A 245 7.63 4.24 -24.26
C PRO A 245 8.31 5.50 -23.71
N ALA A 246 9.35 5.95 -24.40
CA ALA A 246 10.12 7.12 -23.97
C ALA A 246 9.31 8.44 -24.03
N ASP A 247 8.21 8.44 -24.75
CA ASP A 247 7.33 9.59 -24.98
C ASP A 247 6.19 9.72 -23.96
N GLY A 248 6.07 8.77 -23.01
CA GLY A 248 5.01 8.80 -22.00
C GLY A 248 3.59 8.60 -22.54
N GLY A 249 3.45 8.17 -23.81
CA GLY A 249 2.17 8.13 -24.52
C GLY A 249 1.27 6.92 -24.25
N THR A 250 1.67 5.98 -23.41
CA THR A 250 0.88 4.79 -23.10
C THR A 250 -0.25 5.11 -22.12
N ARG A 251 -1.45 4.62 -22.37
CA ARG A 251 -2.60 4.69 -21.44
C ARG A 251 -2.98 3.29 -20.99
N TYR A 252 -3.12 3.10 -19.69
CA TYR A 252 -3.53 1.83 -19.08
C TYR A 252 -4.95 1.95 -18.53
N LEU A 253 -5.87 1.12 -19.03
CA LEU A 253 -7.21 1.04 -18.47
C LEU A 253 -7.21 0.02 -17.30
N TRP A 254 -7.49 0.51 -16.10
CA TRP A 254 -7.55 -0.34 -14.92
C TRP A 254 -8.92 -1.02 -14.78
N THR A 255 -9.02 -2.24 -15.27
CA THR A 255 -10.26 -3.01 -15.28
C THR A 255 -10.44 -3.94 -14.07
N LEU A 256 -9.36 -4.30 -13.40
CA LEU A 256 -9.40 -5.17 -12.22
C LEU A 256 -9.62 -4.36 -10.94
N PRO A 257 -10.28 -4.93 -9.91
CA PRO A 257 -10.42 -4.23 -8.64
C PRO A 257 -9.06 -3.89 -8.02
N MET A 258 -8.85 -2.63 -7.69
CA MET A 258 -7.58 -2.15 -7.12
C MET A 258 -7.28 -2.77 -5.76
N PHE A 259 -8.30 -3.16 -5.00
CA PHE A 259 -8.10 -3.82 -3.71
C PHE A 259 -7.45 -5.22 -3.81
N HIS A 260 -7.50 -5.89 -4.97
CA HIS A 260 -6.76 -7.13 -5.20
C HIS A 260 -5.28 -6.90 -5.49
N CYS A 261 -4.90 -5.72 -5.87
CA CYS A 261 -3.57 -5.38 -6.32
C CYS A 261 -3.03 -4.17 -5.53
N ALA A 262 -3.05 -4.27 -4.21
CA ALA A 262 -2.55 -3.23 -3.32
C ALA A 262 -1.03 -2.99 -3.41
N CYS A 263 -0.35 -3.61 -4.38
CA CYS A 263 1.02 -3.30 -4.71
C CYS A 263 1.06 -2.21 -5.78
N PRO A 264 1.35 -0.95 -5.42
CA PRO A 264 1.43 0.16 -6.38
C PRO A 264 2.46 -0.10 -7.48
N CYS A 265 3.52 -0.82 -7.16
CA CYS A 265 4.66 -1.02 -8.05
C CYS A 265 4.38 -1.88 -9.29
N ALA A 266 3.38 -2.77 -9.25
CA ALA A 266 3.06 -3.61 -10.41
C ALA A 266 2.42 -2.82 -11.55
N LYS A 267 1.92 -1.61 -11.28
CA LYS A 267 1.10 -0.83 -12.20
C LYS A 267 1.60 0.59 -12.43
N GLU A 268 2.51 1.11 -11.61
CA GLU A 268 3.13 2.41 -11.84
C GLU A 268 3.94 2.43 -13.13
N ILE A 269 4.57 1.31 -13.48
CA ILE A 269 5.22 1.16 -14.77
C ILE A 269 4.19 1.12 -15.91
N ALA A 270 2.97 0.66 -15.63
CA ALA A 270 1.88 0.64 -16.60
C ALA A 270 0.95 1.87 -16.48
N ALA A 271 0.88 2.55 -15.34
CA ALA A 271 0.10 3.79 -15.14
C ALA A 271 0.83 5.07 -15.60
N THR A 272 2.05 4.97 -16.07
CA THR A 272 2.60 5.95 -17.04
C THR A 272 1.77 5.96 -18.30
N ALA A 273 0.70 5.26 -18.27
CA ALA A 273 -0.10 4.78 -19.34
C ALA A 273 -1.60 4.86 -19.07
N CYS A 274 -2.16 5.81 -18.37
CA CYS A 274 -3.59 6.11 -18.46
C CYS A 274 -3.84 7.50 -19.00
#